data_01e7d3142d3d3c2ea55c1f38711d6633
#
_entry.id   01e7d3142d3d3c2ea55c1f38711d6633
#
_cell.length_a   1.000
_cell.length_b   1.000
_cell.length_c   1.000
_cell.angle_alpha   90.00
_cell.angle_beta   90.00
_cell.angle_gamma   90.00
#
_symmetry.space_group_name_H-M   'P 1'
#
loop_
_entity.id
_entity.type
_entity.pdbx_description
1 polymer ?
#
loop_
_entity_poly.entity_id
_entity_poly.type
_entity_poly.pdbx_seq_one_letter_code
_entity_poly.pdbx_strand_id
1 'polypeptide(L)'
;MTEVLKRYIDASNVFRKAKEPHQGAMALYDLLYDLQAKTERTKEEECILTDTYSLLEYHLSAYETFSRIADPTNYKEKSKLVVLADKAQTHKDTFCIKDIRKSKAKKKQKTLKVEDFEKVEDFESACEYVLPTRKVVIFGREVEGENFSFFINKETSLESCLHSINEYLEWLSDAKATLINYYNEHCREYTPEADDNWYDTLEVYSGHLDIGSIGISAHISAGDIFSPDHLLEIDFEGKEITHIGWDG
;
A
#
# COMPACT_ATOMS: atom_id res chain seq x y z
N MET A 1 -18.26 22.03 24.30
CA MET A 1 -17.77 21.06 23.28
C MET A 1 -16.97 21.85 22.28
N THR A 2 -15.70 21.50 22.09
CA THR A 2 -14.81 22.18 21.13
C THR A 2 -15.25 21.87 19.69
N GLU A 3 -14.87 22.74 18.75
CA GLU A 3 -15.17 22.51 17.33
C GLU A 3 -14.51 21.25 16.79
N VAL A 4 -13.27 20.96 17.21
CA VAL A 4 -12.53 19.74 16.83
C VAL A 4 -13.24 18.48 17.32
N LEU A 5 -13.75 18.47 18.57
CA LEU A 5 -14.51 17.34 19.10
C LEU A 5 -15.81 17.12 18.32
N LYS A 6 -16.51 18.20 17.92
CA LYS A 6 -17.71 18.09 17.10
C LYS A 6 -17.40 17.47 15.75
N ARG A 7 -16.36 17.96 15.05
CA ARG A 7 -15.91 17.40 13.76
C ARG A 7 -15.56 15.93 13.88
N TYR A 8 -14.87 15.52 14.97
CA TYR A 8 -14.55 14.11 15.20
C TYR A 8 -15.80 13.25 15.37
N ILE A 9 -16.77 13.73 16.16
CA ILE A 9 -18.04 12.99 16.37
C ILE A 9 -18.76 12.81 15.02
N ASP A 10 -18.86 13.87 14.22
CA ASP A 10 -19.54 13.83 12.92
C ASP A 10 -18.80 12.88 11.96
N ALA A 11 -17.49 13.01 11.82
CA ALA A 11 -16.66 12.15 10.96
C ALA A 11 -16.71 10.67 11.39
N SER A 12 -16.60 10.40 12.70
CA SER A 12 -16.67 9.02 13.23
C SER A 12 -18.05 8.38 13.04
N ASN A 13 -19.11 9.18 13.09
CA ASN A 13 -20.48 8.69 12.83
C ASN A 13 -20.67 8.37 11.33
N VAL A 14 -20.13 9.18 10.43
CA VAL A 14 -20.14 8.89 8.98
C VAL A 14 -19.37 7.61 8.70
N PHE A 15 -18.15 7.49 9.24
CA PHE A 15 -17.31 6.31 9.08
C PHE A 15 -18.00 5.02 9.53
N ARG A 16 -18.57 5.00 10.74
CA ARG A 16 -19.23 3.79 11.31
C ARG A 16 -20.51 3.38 10.58
N LYS A 17 -21.15 4.29 9.85
CA LYS A 17 -22.38 4.04 9.08
C LYS A 17 -22.10 3.73 7.61
N ALA A 18 -20.89 3.97 7.14
CA ALA A 18 -20.52 3.71 5.76
C ALA A 18 -20.53 2.20 5.47
N LYS A 19 -21.02 1.83 4.30
CA LYS A 19 -20.91 0.44 3.81
C LYS A 19 -19.50 0.11 3.40
N GLU A 20 -18.82 1.10 2.81
CA GLU A 20 -17.44 1.03 2.36
C GLU A 20 -16.56 1.83 3.31
N PRO A 21 -15.66 1.20 4.08
CA PRO A 21 -14.80 1.89 5.06
C PRO A 21 -14.00 3.06 4.44
N HIS A 22 -13.45 2.88 3.25
CA HIS A 22 -12.65 3.90 2.57
C HIS A 22 -13.45 5.16 2.21
N GLN A 23 -14.71 5.00 1.81
CA GLN A 23 -15.59 6.16 1.53
C GLN A 23 -15.95 6.89 2.83
N GLY A 24 -16.20 6.14 3.90
CA GLY A 24 -16.48 6.71 5.22
C GLY A 24 -15.27 7.41 5.86
N ALA A 25 -14.06 7.01 5.50
CA ALA A 25 -12.82 7.51 6.08
C ALA A 25 -12.45 8.94 5.65
N MET A 26 -12.99 9.48 4.56
CA MET A 26 -12.57 10.78 4.01
C MET A 26 -12.64 11.92 5.04
N ALA A 27 -13.73 12.02 5.80
CA ALA A 27 -13.89 13.06 6.81
C ALA A 27 -12.94 12.88 8.01
N LEU A 28 -12.59 11.62 8.34
CA LEU A 28 -11.55 11.33 9.35
C LEU A 28 -10.18 11.75 8.86
N TYR A 29 -9.87 11.57 7.58
CA TYR A 29 -8.61 12.01 6.99
C TYR A 29 -8.49 13.53 6.94
N ASP A 30 -9.56 14.27 6.64
CA ASP A 30 -9.54 15.74 6.70
C ASP A 30 -9.20 16.22 8.11
N LEU A 31 -9.80 15.61 9.13
CA LEU A 31 -9.50 15.91 10.52
C LEU A 31 -8.06 15.49 10.89
N LEU A 32 -7.60 14.33 10.45
CA LEU A 32 -6.26 13.82 10.69
C LEU A 32 -5.20 14.81 10.15
N TYR A 33 -5.33 15.25 8.91
CA TYR A 33 -4.37 16.17 8.29
C TYR A 33 -4.37 17.55 8.97
N ASP A 34 -5.55 18.05 9.34
CA ASP A 34 -5.66 19.32 10.08
C ASP A 34 -4.97 19.22 11.44
N LEU A 35 -5.13 18.10 12.15
CA LEU A 35 -4.45 17.89 13.43
C LEU A 35 -2.94 17.69 13.27
N GLN A 36 -2.50 16.95 12.24
CA GLN A 36 -1.08 16.76 11.94
C GLN A 36 -0.38 18.07 11.55
N ALA A 37 -1.06 18.97 10.85
CA ALA A 37 -0.51 20.26 10.45
C ALA A 37 -0.29 21.24 11.62
N LYS A 38 -0.88 21.00 12.80
CA LYS A 38 -0.68 21.85 13.97
C LYS A 38 0.69 21.61 14.61
N THR A 39 1.43 22.66 14.86
CA THR A 39 2.71 22.62 15.58
C THR A 39 2.54 22.29 17.06
N GLU A 40 1.45 22.78 17.65
CA GLU A 40 1.07 22.51 19.05
C GLU A 40 -0.37 22.03 19.13
N ARG A 41 -0.62 21.02 19.92
CA ARG A 41 -1.95 20.44 20.18
C ARG A 41 -2.23 20.38 21.66
N THR A 42 -3.48 20.66 22.04
CA THR A 42 -3.98 20.45 23.38
C THR A 42 -4.11 18.95 23.70
N LYS A 43 -4.19 18.58 24.97
CA LYS A 43 -4.43 17.15 25.38
C LYS A 43 -5.72 16.59 24.74
N GLU A 44 -6.78 17.42 24.61
CA GLU A 44 -8.02 17.01 23.93
C GLU A 44 -7.78 16.70 22.44
N GLU A 45 -7.02 17.53 21.73
CA GLU A 45 -6.69 17.32 20.33
C GLU A 45 -5.78 16.10 20.11
N GLU A 46 -4.83 15.86 21.02
CA GLU A 46 -4.01 14.62 20.99
C GLU A 46 -4.84 13.36 21.27
N CYS A 47 -5.84 13.45 22.17
CA CYS A 47 -6.79 12.34 22.36
C CYS A 47 -7.62 12.08 21.09
N ILE A 48 -8.11 13.14 20.44
CA ILE A 48 -8.88 13.03 19.19
C ILE A 48 -8.00 12.48 18.06
N LEU A 49 -6.75 12.91 17.96
CA LEU A 49 -5.79 12.39 17.00
C LEU A 49 -5.55 10.88 17.22
N THR A 50 -5.37 10.46 18.47
CA THR A 50 -5.26 9.05 18.86
C THR A 50 -6.47 8.24 18.41
N ASP A 51 -7.68 8.74 18.68
CA ASP A 51 -8.93 8.04 18.37
C ASP A 51 -9.17 8.01 16.85
N THR A 52 -8.74 9.04 16.11
CA THR A 52 -8.77 9.09 14.65
C THR A 52 -7.82 8.06 14.05
N TYR A 53 -6.58 7.96 14.54
CA TYR A 53 -5.65 6.90 14.15
C TYR A 53 -6.22 5.51 14.41
N SER A 54 -6.81 5.31 15.61
CA SER A 54 -7.40 4.01 15.97
C SER A 54 -8.56 3.60 15.06
N LEU A 55 -9.41 4.54 14.63
CA LEU A 55 -10.51 4.26 13.68
C LEU A 55 -9.99 3.96 12.27
N LEU A 56 -8.88 4.55 11.88
CA LEU A 56 -8.22 4.34 10.59
C LEU A 56 -7.22 3.17 10.63
N GLU A 57 -7.15 2.43 11.75
CA GLU A 57 -6.29 1.26 11.96
C GLU A 57 -4.78 1.54 11.95
N TYR A 58 -4.39 2.79 12.18
CA TYR A 58 -3.01 3.19 12.43
C TYR A 58 -2.65 2.91 13.90
N HIS A 59 -2.46 1.66 14.25
CA HIS A 59 -2.35 1.22 15.63
C HIS A 59 -1.07 1.68 16.31
N LEU A 60 0.07 1.66 15.62
CA LEU A 60 1.35 2.15 16.14
C LEU A 60 1.29 3.67 16.36
N SER A 61 0.82 4.42 15.38
CA SER A 61 0.65 5.88 15.46
C SER A 61 -0.31 6.27 16.59
N ALA A 62 -1.40 5.52 16.80
CA ALA A 62 -2.32 5.74 17.91
C ALA A 62 -1.63 5.53 19.26
N TYR A 63 -0.88 4.43 19.41
CA TYR A 63 -0.13 4.14 20.63
C TYR A 63 0.93 5.21 20.93
N GLU A 64 1.77 5.55 19.96
CA GLU A 64 2.81 6.56 20.11
C GLU A 64 2.25 7.93 20.48
N THR A 65 1.13 8.34 19.84
CA THR A 65 0.46 9.60 20.15
C THR A 65 -0.08 9.61 21.58
N PHE A 66 -0.80 8.57 21.99
CA PHE A 66 -1.39 8.52 23.31
C PHE A 66 -0.36 8.34 24.43
N SER A 67 0.71 7.59 24.20
CA SER A 67 1.76 7.34 25.19
C SER A 67 2.45 8.63 25.67
N ARG A 68 2.53 9.66 24.81
CA ARG A 68 3.14 10.96 25.16
C ARG A 68 2.29 11.79 26.11
N ILE A 69 0.98 11.58 26.14
CA ILE A 69 0.04 12.42 26.89
C ILE A 69 -0.70 11.71 28.02
N ALA A 70 -0.59 10.37 28.08
CA ALA A 70 -1.30 9.56 29.06
C ALA A 70 -0.78 9.83 30.48
N ASP A 71 -1.71 10.06 31.42
CA ASP A 71 -1.40 10.14 32.84
C ASP A 71 -1.33 8.73 33.44
N PRO A 72 -0.15 8.26 33.90
CA PRO A 72 0.02 6.93 34.46
C PRO A 72 -0.75 6.72 35.77
N THR A 73 -1.22 7.79 36.42
CA THR A 73 -2.02 7.73 37.65
C THR A 73 -3.51 7.58 37.36
N ASN A 74 -3.94 7.93 36.13
CA ASN A 74 -5.32 7.78 35.70
C ASN A 74 -5.60 6.35 35.20
N TYR A 75 -6.40 5.60 35.95
CA TYR A 75 -6.73 4.20 35.62
C TYR A 75 -7.30 4.01 34.19
N LYS A 76 -8.19 4.93 33.75
CA LYS A 76 -8.79 4.84 32.40
C LYS A 76 -7.76 5.05 31.30
N GLU A 77 -6.87 6.04 31.46
CA GLU A 77 -5.81 6.31 30.49
C GLU A 77 -4.79 5.16 30.47
N LYS A 78 -4.45 4.60 31.62
CA LYS A 78 -3.61 3.41 31.72
C LYS A 78 -4.22 2.19 31.01
N SER A 79 -5.52 1.93 31.21
CA SER A 79 -6.21 0.83 30.52
C SER A 79 -6.24 1.03 29.01
N LYS A 80 -6.52 2.26 28.54
CA LYS A 80 -6.48 2.60 27.11
C LYS A 80 -5.09 2.38 26.54
N LEU A 81 -4.03 2.80 27.24
CA LEU A 81 -2.64 2.63 26.80
C LEU A 81 -2.28 1.14 26.63
N VAL A 82 -2.71 0.26 27.54
CA VAL A 82 -2.48 -1.19 27.41
C VAL A 82 -3.12 -1.76 26.15
N VAL A 83 -4.37 -1.39 25.86
CA VAL A 83 -5.08 -1.85 24.65
C VAL A 83 -4.40 -1.35 23.38
N LEU A 84 -3.97 -0.08 23.37
CA LEU A 84 -3.26 0.48 22.21
C LEU A 84 -1.90 -0.18 22.01
N ALA A 85 -1.17 -0.49 23.08
CA ALA A 85 0.13 -1.17 23.01
C ALA A 85 0.00 -2.57 22.42
N ASP A 86 -1.00 -3.33 22.83
CA ASP A 86 -1.29 -4.68 22.33
C ASP A 86 -1.55 -4.66 20.81
N LYS A 87 -2.43 -3.78 20.35
CA LYS A 87 -2.72 -3.60 18.93
C LYS A 87 -1.50 -3.12 18.13
N ALA A 88 -0.73 -2.17 18.68
CA ALA A 88 0.48 -1.67 18.04
C ALA A 88 1.53 -2.77 17.86
N GLN A 89 1.68 -3.67 18.84
CA GLN A 89 2.59 -4.80 18.77
C GLN A 89 2.16 -5.81 17.70
N THR A 90 0.86 -6.08 17.60
CA THR A 90 0.31 -7.11 16.70
C THR A 90 0.23 -6.61 15.25
N HIS A 91 -0.26 -5.40 15.02
CA HIS A 91 -0.63 -4.92 13.67
C HIS A 91 0.24 -3.76 13.16
N LYS A 92 0.92 -3.02 14.06
CA LYS A 92 1.64 -1.77 13.71
C LYS A 92 0.71 -0.80 12.96
N ASP A 93 1.17 -0.29 11.81
CA ASP A 93 0.39 0.51 10.86
C ASP A 93 0.33 -0.19 9.48
N THR A 94 0.20 -1.53 9.48
CA THR A 94 0.33 -2.35 8.26
C THR A 94 -0.96 -2.38 7.45
N PHE A 95 -2.11 -2.60 8.10
CA PHE A 95 -3.41 -2.77 7.43
C PHE A 95 -4.34 -1.57 7.64
N CYS A 96 -3.78 -0.37 7.45
CA CYS A 96 -4.54 0.87 7.64
C CYS A 96 -5.59 1.08 6.54
N ILE A 97 -6.72 1.67 6.92
CA ILE A 97 -7.71 2.16 5.95
C ILE A 97 -7.15 3.42 5.28
N LYS A 98 -6.68 3.33 4.05
CA LYS A 98 -5.98 4.42 3.36
C LYS A 98 -6.91 5.52 2.82
N ASP A 99 -6.37 6.73 2.65
CA ASP A 99 -7.10 7.81 1.97
C ASP A 99 -7.10 7.59 0.46
N ILE A 100 -8.22 7.10 -0.06
CA ILE A 100 -8.40 6.83 -1.50
C ILE A 100 -8.15 8.05 -2.40
N ARG A 101 -8.27 9.28 -1.87
CA ARG A 101 -8.01 10.51 -2.63
C ARG A 101 -6.51 10.69 -2.93
N LYS A 102 -5.64 10.21 -2.03
CA LYS A 102 -4.18 10.23 -2.23
C LYS A 102 -3.73 9.11 -3.15
N SER A 103 -4.39 7.96 -3.09
CA SER A 103 -4.09 6.83 -3.96
C SER A 103 -4.49 7.07 -5.42
N LYS A 104 -5.44 7.96 -5.69
CA LYS A 104 -5.89 8.32 -7.05
C LYS A 104 -4.87 9.13 -7.88
N ALA A 105 -3.82 9.68 -7.28
CA ALA A 105 -2.77 10.38 -8.00
C ALA A 105 -1.87 9.38 -8.72
N LYS A 106 -2.19 9.05 -9.99
CA LYS A 106 -1.38 8.16 -10.82
C LYS A 106 0.05 8.72 -10.95
N LYS A 107 1.02 7.89 -10.61
CA LYS A 107 2.43 8.17 -10.86
C LYS A 107 2.80 7.71 -12.27
N LYS A 108 3.79 8.37 -12.87
CA LYS A 108 4.34 7.95 -14.16
C LYS A 108 5.66 7.24 -13.96
N GLN A 109 5.83 6.11 -14.63
CA GLN A 109 7.10 5.41 -14.70
C GLN A 109 8.14 6.32 -15.34
N LYS A 110 9.29 6.47 -14.68
CA LYS A 110 10.47 7.15 -15.24
C LYS A 110 11.32 6.14 -15.98
N THR A 111 11.84 6.51 -17.13
CA THR A 111 12.77 5.68 -17.89
C THR A 111 14.01 5.36 -17.04
N LEU A 112 14.29 4.09 -16.89
CA LEU A 112 15.48 3.57 -16.21
C LEU A 112 16.67 3.53 -17.16
N LYS A 113 17.86 3.64 -16.60
CA LYS A 113 19.14 3.54 -17.27
C LYS A 113 19.98 2.44 -16.63
N VAL A 114 21.01 1.96 -17.31
CA VAL A 114 21.91 0.91 -16.81
C VAL A 114 22.49 1.28 -15.44
N GLU A 115 22.90 2.54 -15.27
CA GLU A 115 23.47 3.05 -14.03
C GLU A 115 22.50 3.09 -12.84
N ASP A 116 21.19 2.91 -13.07
CA ASP A 116 20.19 2.84 -11.98
C ASP A 116 20.15 1.45 -11.32
N PHE A 117 20.71 0.42 -11.99
CA PHE A 117 20.68 -0.98 -11.53
C PHE A 117 21.95 -1.34 -10.75
N GLU A 118 21.76 -2.03 -9.64
CA GLU A 118 22.82 -2.65 -8.85
C GLU A 118 22.64 -4.15 -8.85
N LYS A 119 23.69 -4.90 -9.22
CA LYS A 119 23.68 -6.36 -9.16
C LYS A 119 23.87 -6.81 -7.72
N VAL A 120 22.92 -7.59 -7.20
CA VAL A 120 22.93 -8.07 -5.80
C VAL A 120 23.29 -9.54 -5.69
N GLU A 121 22.87 -10.37 -6.65
CA GLU A 121 23.17 -11.81 -6.60
C GLU A 121 23.42 -12.39 -8.00
N ASP A 122 24.16 -13.50 -8.02
CA ASP A 122 24.58 -14.20 -9.24
C ASP A 122 24.20 -15.67 -9.12
N PHE A 123 23.00 -16.01 -9.60
CA PHE A 123 22.51 -17.40 -9.63
C PHE A 123 23.11 -18.17 -10.82
N GLU A 124 22.90 -19.48 -10.90
CA GLU A 124 23.39 -20.32 -11.99
C GLU A 124 22.89 -19.87 -13.36
N SER A 125 21.60 -19.54 -13.49
CA SER A 125 20.93 -19.18 -14.75
C SER A 125 20.64 -17.71 -14.96
N ALA A 126 20.66 -16.87 -13.90
CA ALA A 126 20.28 -15.47 -13.92
C ALA A 126 21.14 -14.62 -12.99
N CYS A 127 21.12 -13.31 -13.22
CA CYS A 127 21.64 -12.32 -12.29
C CYS A 127 20.49 -11.49 -11.73
N GLU A 128 20.48 -11.27 -10.43
CA GLU A 128 19.52 -10.39 -9.76
C GLU A 128 20.06 -8.97 -9.68
N TYR A 129 19.18 -8.01 -10.01
CA TYR A 129 19.41 -6.59 -9.89
C TYR A 129 18.29 -5.92 -9.11
N VAL A 130 18.63 -4.84 -8.39
CA VAL A 130 17.68 -3.94 -7.73
C VAL A 130 17.97 -2.49 -8.13
N LEU A 131 17.12 -1.56 -7.69
CA LEU A 131 17.24 -0.12 -7.96
C LEU A 131 17.40 0.66 -6.65
N PRO A 132 18.58 0.75 -6.04
CA PRO A 132 18.74 1.28 -4.67
C PRO A 132 18.38 2.76 -4.53
N THR A 133 18.38 3.54 -5.63
CA THR A 133 18.11 4.99 -5.62
C THR A 133 16.89 5.40 -6.45
N ARG A 134 16.18 4.44 -7.00
CA ARG A 134 15.02 4.67 -7.86
C ARG A 134 13.79 3.96 -7.32
N LYS A 135 12.64 4.36 -7.82
CA LYS A 135 11.37 3.69 -7.61
C LYS A 135 10.84 3.18 -8.93
N VAL A 136 10.10 2.08 -8.88
CA VAL A 136 9.28 1.61 -9.99
C VAL A 136 7.82 2.01 -9.75
N VAL A 137 7.06 2.16 -10.83
CA VAL A 137 5.62 2.42 -10.73
C VAL A 137 4.87 1.20 -11.22
N ILE A 138 4.12 0.58 -10.31
CA ILE A 138 3.28 -0.59 -10.58
C ILE A 138 1.83 -0.23 -10.24
N PHE A 139 0.91 -0.43 -11.16
CA PHE A 139 -0.52 -0.08 -11.00
C PHE A 139 -0.76 1.36 -10.52
N GLY A 140 0.08 2.30 -10.95
CA GLY A 140 0.04 3.70 -10.53
C GLY A 140 0.63 3.98 -9.13
N ARG A 141 1.27 3.02 -8.48
CA ARG A 141 1.90 3.11 -7.15
C ARG A 141 3.40 3.10 -7.24
N GLU A 142 4.06 3.95 -6.46
CA GLU A 142 5.52 3.92 -6.33
C GLU A 142 5.91 2.80 -5.36
N VAL A 143 6.78 1.92 -5.84
CA VAL A 143 7.44 0.86 -5.06
C VAL A 143 8.92 1.22 -4.94
N GLU A 144 9.50 1.11 -3.75
CA GLU A 144 10.92 1.31 -3.55
C GLU A 144 11.68 0.27 -4.37
N GLY A 145 12.71 0.70 -5.08
CA GLY A 145 13.41 -0.19 -5.99
C GLY A 145 14.20 -1.31 -5.33
N GLU A 146 14.43 -1.22 -4.01
CA GLU A 146 14.97 -2.31 -3.18
C GLU A 146 13.94 -3.42 -2.94
N ASN A 147 12.64 -3.13 -3.08
CA ASN A 147 11.55 -4.10 -2.96
C ASN A 147 11.10 -4.64 -4.31
N PHE A 148 11.88 -4.37 -5.37
CA PHE A 148 11.55 -4.80 -6.72
C PHE A 148 12.78 -5.33 -7.43
N SER A 149 12.83 -6.65 -7.66
CA SER A 149 13.98 -7.34 -8.26
C SER A 149 13.82 -7.53 -9.77
N PHE A 150 14.94 -7.61 -10.47
CA PHE A 150 15.03 -7.91 -11.88
C PHE A 150 15.97 -9.11 -12.06
N PHE A 151 15.42 -10.27 -12.41
CA PHE A 151 16.18 -11.49 -12.70
C PHE A 151 16.45 -11.54 -14.20
N ILE A 152 17.68 -11.28 -14.60
CA ILE A 152 18.12 -11.25 -16.01
C ILE A 152 18.88 -12.53 -16.32
N ASN A 153 18.38 -13.30 -17.29
CA ASN A 153 19.04 -14.51 -17.74
C ASN A 153 20.47 -14.19 -18.20
N LYS A 154 21.44 -15.05 -17.87
CA LYS A 154 22.88 -14.86 -18.19
C LYS A 154 23.19 -14.82 -19.68
N GLU A 155 22.31 -15.36 -20.52
CA GLU A 155 22.43 -15.26 -21.97
C GLU A 155 22.09 -13.87 -22.53
N THR A 156 21.53 -13.01 -21.66
CA THR A 156 21.07 -11.65 -22.01
C THR A 156 21.83 -10.61 -21.17
N SER A 157 22.31 -9.54 -21.79
CA SER A 157 22.89 -8.43 -21.02
C SER A 157 21.83 -7.41 -20.61
N LEU A 158 22.03 -6.73 -19.46
CA LEU A 158 21.15 -5.66 -19.00
C LEU A 158 20.95 -4.58 -20.08
N GLU A 159 22.04 -4.19 -20.77
CA GLU A 159 21.99 -3.17 -21.82
C GLU A 159 21.07 -3.59 -22.99
N SER A 160 21.08 -4.88 -23.33
CA SER A 160 20.29 -5.40 -24.47
C SER A 160 18.80 -5.49 -24.14
N CYS A 161 18.43 -5.76 -22.89
CA CYS A 161 17.03 -5.90 -22.47
C CYS A 161 16.43 -4.62 -21.84
N LEU A 162 17.24 -3.59 -21.59
CA LEU A 162 16.81 -2.37 -20.91
C LEU A 162 15.62 -1.67 -21.58
N HIS A 163 15.59 -1.65 -22.92
CA HIS A 163 14.47 -1.08 -23.66
C HIS A 163 13.17 -1.84 -23.37
N SER A 164 13.19 -3.17 -23.43
CA SER A 164 12.04 -4.02 -23.17
C SER A 164 11.59 -3.92 -21.70
N ILE A 165 12.53 -3.81 -20.75
CA ILE A 165 12.21 -3.56 -19.33
C ILE A 165 11.44 -2.24 -19.18
N ASN A 166 11.92 -1.14 -19.79
CA ASN A 166 11.25 0.15 -19.70
C ASN A 166 9.84 0.13 -20.35
N GLU A 167 9.68 -0.50 -21.49
CA GLU A 167 8.37 -0.65 -22.15
C GLU A 167 7.41 -1.49 -21.30
N TYR A 168 7.92 -2.53 -20.65
CA TYR A 168 7.12 -3.39 -19.78
C TYR A 168 6.69 -2.66 -18.52
N LEU A 169 7.58 -1.95 -17.84
CA LEU A 169 7.26 -1.15 -16.66
C LEU A 169 6.30 0.00 -16.98
N GLU A 170 6.44 0.65 -18.16
CA GLU A 170 5.47 1.68 -18.58
C GLU A 170 4.06 1.08 -18.73
N TRP A 171 3.93 -0.10 -19.34
CA TRP A 171 2.67 -0.81 -19.43
C TRP A 171 2.16 -1.23 -18.03
N LEU A 172 3.00 -1.85 -17.20
CA LEU A 172 2.64 -2.33 -15.88
C LEU A 172 2.21 -1.18 -14.94
N SER A 173 2.73 0.02 -15.19
CA SER A 173 2.36 1.22 -14.44
C SER A 173 0.87 1.59 -14.57
N ASP A 174 0.19 1.16 -15.64
CA ASP A 174 -1.25 1.40 -15.87
C ASP A 174 -1.96 0.17 -16.46
N ALA A 175 -1.70 -1.03 -15.90
CA ALA A 175 -2.34 -2.28 -16.32
C ALA A 175 -3.78 -2.45 -15.76
N LYS A 176 -4.48 -1.32 -15.48
CA LYS A 176 -5.79 -1.27 -14.81
C LYS A 176 -6.86 -2.14 -15.48
N ALA A 177 -7.05 -1.97 -16.78
CA ALA A 177 -8.09 -2.70 -17.50
C ALA A 177 -7.81 -4.21 -17.51
N THR A 178 -6.56 -4.60 -17.72
CA THR A 178 -6.13 -6.01 -17.68
C THR A 178 -6.44 -6.64 -16.31
N LEU A 179 -6.07 -5.94 -15.24
CA LEU A 179 -6.22 -6.45 -13.87
C LEU A 179 -7.69 -6.54 -13.46
N ILE A 180 -8.50 -5.50 -13.67
CA ILE A 180 -9.94 -5.51 -13.33
C ILE A 180 -10.69 -6.59 -14.11
N ASN A 181 -10.42 -6.71 -15.41
CA ASN A 181 -11.09 -7.71 -16.24
C ASN A 181 -10.77 -9.13 -15.79
N TYR A 182 -9.48 -9.44 -15.59
CA TYR A 182 -9.07 -10.76 -15.14
C TYR A 182 -9.63 -11.10 -13.75
N TYR A 183 -9.55 -10.15 -12.80
CA TYR A 183 -10.09 -10.34 -11.46
C TYR A 183 -11.59 -10.66 -11.48
N ASN A 184 -12.36 -9.90 -12.24
CA ASN A 184 -13.80 -10.11 -12.34
C ASN A 184 -14.18 -11.39 -13.08
N GLU A 185 -13.35 -11.87 -13.99
CA GLU A 185 -13.58 -13.12 -14.71
C GLU A 185 -13.25 -14.35 -13.84
N HIS A 186 -12.18 -14.30 -13.05
CA HIS A 186 -11.63 -15.48 -12.40
C HIS A 186 -11.80 -15.50 -10.86
N CYS A 187 -11.98 -14.35 -10.20
CA CYS A 187 -12.03 -14.27 -8.74
C CYS A 187 -13.41 -13.98 -8.17
N ARG A 188 -14.40 -13.64 -9.01
CA ARG A 188 -15.74 -13.20 -8.62
C ARG A 188 -16.54 -14.21 -7.79
N GLU A 189 -16.19 -15.47 -7.82
CA GLU A 189 -16.85 -16.50 -7.00
C GLU A 189 -16.56 -16.31 -5.51
N TYR A 190 -15.42 -15.70 -5.17
CA TYR A 190 -14.92 -15.58 -3.79
C TYR A 190 -14.89 -14.14 -3.28
N THR A 191 -15.01 -13.15 -4.17
CA THR A 191 -14.81 -11.73 -3.83
C THR A 191 -15.87 -10.84 -4.49
N PRO A 192 -16.09 -9.61 -3.98
CA PRO A 192 -16.87 -8.60 -4.68
C PRO A 192 -16.30 -8.27 -6.07
N GLU A 193 -17.11 -7.64 -6.92
CA GLU A 193 -16.70 -7.17 -8.24
C GLU A 193 -15.67 -6.03 -8.10
N ALA A 194 -14.50 -6.20 -8.74
CA ALA A 194 -13.48 -5.18 -8.80
C ALA A 194 -13.88 -4.04 -9.74
N ASP A 195 -13.70 -2.83 -9.28
CA ASP A 195 -13.98 -1.60 -10.03
C ASP A 195 -12.79 -0.62 -9.94
N ASP A 196 -13.00 0.58 -10.44
CA ASP A 196 -12.03 1.67 -10.36
C ASP A 196 -11.62 1.99 -8.91
N ASN A 197 -12.55 1.88 -7.94
CA ASN A 197 -12.24 2.14 -6.54
C ASN A 197 -11.38 1.03 -5.95
N TRP A 198 -11.68 -0.23 -6.26
CA TRP A 198 -10.83 -1.36 -5.86
C TRP A 198 -9.40 -1.18 -6.38
N TYR A 199 -9.23 -0.92 -7.68
CA TYR A 199 -7.90 -0.67 -8.26
C TYR A 199 -7.21 0.51 -7.62
N ASP A 200 -7.93 1.60 -7.35
CA ASP A 200 -7.38 2.81 -6.74
C ASP A 200 -7.01 2.62 -5.25
N THR A 201 -7.39 1.51 -4.62
CA THR A 201 -7.02 1.16 -3.23
C THR A 201 -5.92 0.10 -3.14
N LEU A 202 -5.50 -0.50 -4.24
CA LEU A 202 -4.38 -1.45 -4.23
C LEU A 202 -3.12 -0.83 -3.63
N GLU A 203 -2.41 -1.61 -2.83
CA GLU A 203 -1.10 -1.29 -2.28
C GLU A 203 -0.10 -2.31 -2.80
N VAL A 204 0.88 -1.87 -3.57
CA VAL A 204 1.94 -2.76 -4.06
C VAL A 204 3.08 -2.75 -3.05
N TYR A 205 3.44 -3.92 -2.53
CA TYR A 205 4.48 -4.08 -1.52
C TYR A 205 5.82 -4.46 -2.13
N SER A 206 5.80 -5.40 -3.07
CA SER A 206 7.00 -5.94 -3.71
C SER A 206 6.66 -6.57 -5.05
N GLY A 207 7.67 -6.99 -5.77
CA GLY A 207 7.53 -7.77 -6.99
C GLY A 207 8.87 -8.03 -7.65
N HIS A 208 8.82 -8.77 -8.75
CA HIS A 208 9.99 -8.96 -9.59
C HIS A 208 9.61 -9.14 -11.06
N LEU A 209 10.61 -8.93 -11.92
CA LEU A 209 10.57 -9.30 -13.34
C LEU A 209 11.58 -10.40 -13.59
N ASP A 210 11.16 -11.45 -14.30
CA ASP A 210 12.04 -12.42 -14.90
C ASP A 210 12.22 -12.12 -16.38
N ILE A 211 13.44 -11.80 -16.78
CA ILE A 211 13.79 -11.38 -18.13
C ILE A 211 14.56 -12.51 -18.80
N GLY A 212 13.88 -13.26 -19.66
CA GLY A 212 14.44 -14.33 -20.46
C GLY A 212 14.60 -13.99 -21.93
N SER A 213 15.15 -14.94 -22.69
CA SER A 213 15.29 -14.81 -24.14
C SER A 213 13.98 -14.79 -24.92
N ILE A 214 12.91 -15.32 -24.33
CA ILE A 214 11.58 -15.44 -24.94
C ILE A 214 10.58 -14.38 -24.48
N GLY A 215 10.90 -13.60 -23.46
CA GLY A 215 10.00 -12.57 -22.95
C GLY A 215 10.27 -12.16 -21.52
N ILE A 216 9.33 -11.38 -20.99
CA ILE A 216 9.33 -10.92 -19.60
C ILE A 216 8.11 -11.52 -18.92
N SER A 217 8.31 -12.10 -17.76
CA SER A 217 7.24 -12.42 -16.79
C SER A 217 7.38 -11.54 -15.56
N ALA A 218 6.28 -11.40 -14.80
CA ALA A 218 6.28 -10.60 -13.58
C ALA A 218 5.48 -11.30 -12.50
N HIS A 219 5.93 -11.11 -11.27
CA HIS A 219 5.20 -11.47 -10.06
C HIS A 219 5.06 -10.22 -9.18
N ILE A 220 3.85 -9.93 -8.72
CA ILE A 220 3.53 -8.72 -7.94
C ILE A 220 2.77 -9.12 -6.68
N SER A 221 3.31 -8.73 -5.52
CA SER A 221 2.63 -8.85 -4.23
C SER A 221 1.99 -7.54 -3.86
N ALA A 222 0.69 -7.57 -3.63
CA ALA A 222 -0.12 -6.40 -3.32
C ALA A 222 -1.09 -6.68 -2.16
N GLY A 223 -1.65 -5.61 -1.58
CA GLY A 223 -2.80 -5.69 -0.69
C GLY A 223 -4.04 -5.15 -1.39
N ASP A 224 -5.18 -5.72 -1.08
CA ASP A 224 -6.47 -5.26 -1.56
C ASP A 224 -7.48 -5.07 -0.42
N ILE A 225 -8.56 -4.32 -0.70
CA ILE A 225 -9.60 -4.02 0.30
C ILE A 225 -10.59 -5.17 0.52
N PHE A 226 -10.61 -6.18 -0.34
CA PHE A 226 -11.53 -7.31 -0.23
C PHE A 226 -10.99 -8.42 0.67
N SER A 227 -9.66 -8.51 0.77
CA SER A 227 -8.95 -9.50 1.60
C SER A 227 -7.80 -8.82 2.36
N PRO A 228 -8.09 -7.92 3.32
CA PRO A 228 -7.08 -7.07 3.95
C PRO A 228 -6.05 -7.84 4.79
N ASP A 229 -6.35 -9.08 5.17
CA ASP A 229 -5.48 -9.93 5.98
C ASP A 229 -4.59 -10.86 5.12
N HIS A 230 -4.70 -10.79 3.79
CA HIS A 230 -3.98 -11.63 2.85
C HIS A 230 -3.21 -10.79 1.83
N LEU A 231 -2.11 -11.34 1.32
CA LEU A 231 -1.42 -10.77 0.16
C LEU A 231 -2.11 -11.23 -1.11
N LEU A 232 -2.36 -10.29 -2.00
CA LEU A 232 -2.83 -10.55 -3.37
C LEU A 232 -1.60 -10.80 -4.25
N GLU A 233 -1.43 -12.03 -4.70
CA GLU A 233 -0.33 -12.44 -5.57
C GLU A 233 -0.80 -12.47 -7.02
N ILE A 234 -0.08 -11.80 -7.92
CA ILE A 234 -0.45 -11.62 -9.32
C ILE A 234 0.72 -12.02 -10.21
N ASP A 235 0.51 -13.03 -11.04
CA ASP A 235 1.50 -13.51 -11.99
C ASP A 235 1.13 -13.09 -13.42
N PHE A 236 2.16 -12.67 -14.16
CA PHE A 236 2.04 -12.28 -15.56
C PHE A 236 3.02 -13.06 -16.44
N GLU A 237 2.56 -13.50 -17.60
CA GLU A 237 3.40 -13.87 -18.73
C GLU A 237 3.21 -12.85 -19.86
N GLY A 238 4.27 -12.13 -20.19
CA GLY A 238 4.15 -10.95 -21.04
C GLY A 238 3.16 -9.96 -20.43
N LYS A 239 2.14 -9.58 -21.19
CA LYS A 239 1.09 -8.65 -20.73
C LYS A 239 -0.22 -9.32 -20.35
N GLU A 240 -0.22 -10.63 -20.15
CA GLU A 240 -1.38 -11.42 -19.76
C GLU A 240 -1.22 -11.89 -18.32
N ILE A 241 -2.29 -11.83 -17.55
CA ILE A 241 -2.31 -12.39 -16.20
C ILE A 241 -2.55 -13.89 -16.33
N THR A 242 -1.69 -14.68 -15.70
CA THR A 242 -1.80 -16.14 -15.68
C THR A 242 -2.40 -16.66 -14.39
N HIS A 243 -2.18 -15.93 -13.30
CA HIS A 243 -2.71 -16.31 -11.99
C HIS A 243 -2.98 -15.08 -11.12
N ILE A 244 -4.05 -15.17 -10.32
CA ILE A 244 -4.30 -14.34 -9.14
C ILE A 244 -4.66 -15.26 -7.97
N GLY A 245 -3.97 -15.10 -6.85
CA GLY A 245 -4.21 -15.84 -5.62
C GLY A 245 -4.06 -14.97 -4.38
N TRP A 246 -4.35 -15.56 -3.23
CA TRP A 246 -4.17 -14.91 -1.93
C TRP A 246 -3.27 -15.80 -1.08
N ASP A 247 -2.20 -15.21 -0.52
CA ASP A 247 -1.30 -15.85 0.42
C ASP A 247 -1.51 -15.27 1.83
N GLY A 248 -1.67 -16.19 2.82
CA GLY A 248 -1.90 -15.82 4.23
C GLY A 248 -2.29 -17.01 5.11
#